data_0407b21f5a5837f644dec2d0aae188b3
#
_entry.id   0407b21f5a5837f644dec2d0aae188b3
#
_cell.length_a   1.000
_cell.length_b   1.000
_cell.length_c   1.000
_cell.angle_alpha   90.00
_cell.angle_beta   90.00
_cell.angle_gamma   90.00
#
_symmetry.space_group_name_H-M   'P 1'
#
loop_
_entity.id
_entity.type
_entity.pdbx_description
1 polymer ?
#
loop_
_entity_poly.entity_id
_entity_poly.type
_entity_poly.pdbx_seq_one_letter_code
_entity_poly.pdbx_strand_id
1 'polypeptide(L)'
;MELLNKLRVSRRFALRGALGGIGVAMWLPVLDAMCNNNGTAFAQGEALPTSFGIWFWGNGIHTDVWTPKAAGSGDAWQLPTNLQDFAEVKDAMTLVTGLDMLDAKFKGHGWGVAYVLAGGDGNLCSLTSDIDRGGNQFETSRQTQYQPTVDQTIADALHTNEPFKSYETGMIPFTGDVAMGTVGSNLAHRGPSNFLAPRRDPKAIFDELFSAVAPPAPGGGGSGAGGSAGVPSDISFKTRRSVLDAVMQDANRLKMTLGAEDSKRIDAHMDGIRELENRIPNANGTGGAGGTGSTGTMCTPPEAPPVTLADITAKSQTINRLLVAALSCNLTRVYSHMWSGPRSDSSYPVIQLNGAHHAYTHGDDGQEPRKIERYIMSQYADLAKVMKATPMGAGTVLDKTLIYGVSEVAEPHDHVMKNYHMVLMGHGGGKLPGNRHVRLPGRKVTELVLTLQQIMGLNVESWGSWDRTSKTMPELWT
;
A
#
# COMPACT_ATOMS: atom_id res chain seq x y z
N MET A 1 -28.39 -31.68 22.92
CA MET A 1 -27.44 -31.15 21.92
C MET A 1 -27.39 -29.65 22.11
N GLU A 2 -26.61 -29.24 23.13
CA GLU A 2 -26.49 -27.85 23.55
C GLU A 2 -25.73 -27.07 22.49
N LEU A 3 -26.36 -26.08 21.95
CA LEU A 3 -25.75 -25.02 21.12
C LEU A 3 -24.71 -24.29 22.00
N LEU A 4 -23.46 -24.62 21.79
CA LEU A 4 -22.34 -23.79 22.25
C LEU A 4 -22.57 -22.36 21.73
N ASN A 5 -23.01 -21.48 22.64
CA ASN A 5 -23.07 -20.05 22.41
C ASN A 5 -21.63 -19.61 22.09
N LYS A 6 -21.28 -19.49 20.79
CA LYS A 6 -20.00 -18.90 20.39
C LYS A 6 -19.94 -17.49 20.95
N LEU A 7 -19.00 -17.26 21.84
CA LEU A 7 -18.74 -15.92 22.36
C LEU A 7 -18.43 -14.99 21.18
N ARG A 8 -19.21 -13.95 21.01
CA ARG A 8 -18.99 -12.95 19.95
C ARG A 8 -18.13 -11.81 20.49
N VAL A 9 -16.96 -11.66 19.95
CA VAL A 9 -16.01 -10.62 20.33
C VAL A 9 -16.19 -9.42 19.40
N SER A 10 -16.25 -8.21 19.97
CA SER A 10 -16.33 -6.98 19.18
C SER A 10 -15.02 -6.72 18.43
N ARG A 11 -15.10 -6.21 17.21
CA ARG A 11 -13.93 -5.77 16.42
C ARG A 11 -13.06 -4.72 17.11
N ARG A 12 -13.60 -4.02 18.11
CA ARG A 12 -12.87 -3.01 18.94
C ARG A 12 -12.22 -3.64 20.17
N PHE A 13 -12.20 -4.96 20.25
CA PHE A 13 -11.60 -5.62 21.40
C PHE A 13 -10.08 -5.45 21.35
N ALA A 14 -9.50 -4.95 22.42
CA ALA A 14 -8.07 -4.81 22.61
C ALA A 14 -7.66 -5.51 23.91
N LEU A 15 -6.52 -6.19 23.86
CA LEU A 15 -5.89 -6.71 25.07
C LEU A 15 -5.35 -5.55 25.90
N ARG A 16 -5.56 -5.58 27.20
CA ARG A 16 -5.16 -4.51 28.11
C ARG A 16 -4.24 -5.05 29.19
N GLY A 17 -3.18 -4.34 29.45
CA GLY A 17 -2.27 -4.60 30.54
C GLY A 17 -1.98 -3.30 31.29
N ALA A 18 -1.81 -3.37 32.61
CA ALA A 18 -1.41 -2.24 33.42
C ALA A 18 -0.39 -2.68 34.46
N LEU A 19 0.71 -1.94 34.58
CA LEU A 19 1.70 -2.13 35.62
C LEU A 19 2.28 -0.78 36.02
N GLY A 20 2.35 -0.52 37.34
CA GLY A 20 2.93 0.71 37.88
C GLY A 20 2.24 2.00 37.42
N GLY A 21 0.94 1.97 37.10
CA GLY A 21 0.18 3.13 36.62
C GLY A 21 0.25 3.39 35.12
N ILE A 22 0.98 2.57 34.36
CA ILE A 22 1.04 2.63 32.91
C ILE A 22 0.09 1.58 32.33
N GLY A 23 -0.90 2.03 31.55
CA GLY A 23 -1.81 1.16 30.81
C GLY A 23 -1.35 0.99 29.37
N VAL A 24 -1.40 -0.24 28.86
CA VAL A 24 -1.18 -0.54 27.44
C VAL A 24 -2.40 -1.27 26.88
N ALA A 25 -2.80 -0.93 25.68
CA ALA A 25 -3.82 -1.66 24.94
C ALA A 25 -3.24 -2.10 23.59
N MET A 26 -3.45 -3.37 23.24
CA MET A 26 -3.03 -3.93 21.97
C MET A 26 -4.27 -4.40 21.21
N TRP A 27 -4.36 -4.01 19.95
CA TRP A 27 -5.43 -4.42 19.07
C TRP A 27 -5.26 -5.89 18.69
N LEU A 28 -6.38 -6.62 18.67
CA LEU A 28 -6.39 -7.99 18.24
C LEU A 28 -6.48 -8.08 16.71
N PRO A 29 -5.89 -9.14 16.11
CA PRO A 29 -6.15 -9.49 14.73
C PRO A 29 -7.64 -9.83 14.54
N VAL A 30 -8.09 -9.90 13.28
CA VAL A 30 -9.45 -10.36 12.97
C VAL A 30 -9.55 -11.85 13.35
N LEU A 31 -10.34 -12.15 14.38
CA LEU A 31 -10.60 -13.49 14.87
C LEU A 31 -11.90 -14.05 14.28
N ASP A 32 -12.02 -15.37 14.16
CA ASP A 32 -13.27 -16.00 13.72
C ASP A 32 -14.44 -15.67 14.65
N ALA A 33 -14.18 -15.49 15.95
CA ALA A 33 -15.17 -15.04 16.92
C ALA A 33 -15.67 -13.61 16.66
N MET A 34 -14.95 -12.80 15.87
CA MET A 34 -15.37 -11.47 15.44
C MET A 34 -16.15 -11.50 14.13
N CYS A 35 -16.18 -12.64 13.43
CA CYS A 35 -16.80 -12.82 12.14
C CYS A 35 -18.15 -13.54 12.23
N ASN A 36 -18.96 -13.42 11.17
CA ASN A 36 -20.14 -14.27 10.99
C ASN A 36 -19.73 -15.71 10.71
N ASN A 37 -20.71 -16.64 10.68
CA ASN A 37 -20.44 -18.07 10.45
C ASN A 37 -19.76 -18.38 9.10
N ASN A 38 -19.82 -17.45 8.13
CA ASN A 38 -19.21 -17.59 6.81
C ASN A 38 -17.86 -16.85 6.70
N GLY A 39 -17.40 -16.18 7.76
CA GLY A 39 -16.14 -15.41 7.75
C GLY A 39 -16.14 -14.18 6.81
N THR A 40 -17.31 -13.73 6.34
CA THR A 40 -17.44 -12.62 5.36
C THR A 40 -17.74 -11.29 6.00
N ALA A 41 -18.19 -11.28 7.25
CA ALA A 41 -18.52 -10.07 7.99
C ALA A 41 -18.18 -10.24 9.48
N PHE A 42 -18.06 -9.12 10.20
CA PHE A 42 -17.98 -9.16 11.65
C PHE A 42 -19.25 -9.74 12.28
N ALA A 43 -19.15 -10.29 13.48
CA ALA A 43 -20.26 -10.92 14.21
C ALA A 43 -21.49 -10.02 14.38
N GLN A 44 -21.34 -8.71 14.25
CA GLN A 44 -22.42 -7.71 14.30
C GLN A 44 -23.04 -7.40 12.93
N GLY A 45 -22.70 -8.17 11.88
CA GLY A 45 -23.24 -8.01 10.52
C GLY A 45 -22.47 -6.99 9.66
N GLU A 46 -21.46 -6.31 10.18
CA GLU A 46 -20.61 -5.43 9.37
C GLU A 46 -19.67 -6.24 8.50
N ALA A 47 -19.54 -5.86 7.22
CA ALA A 47 -18.60 -6.48 6.31
C ALA A 47 -17.16 -6.35 6.81
N LEU A 48 -16.32 -7.35 6.53
CA LEU A 48 -14.88 -7.24 6.77
C LEU A 48 -14.32 -6.04 6.00
N PRO A 49 -13.37 -5.30 6.58
CA PRO A 49 -12.84 -4.11 5.94
C PRO A 49 -12.23 -4.44 4.58
N THR A 50 -12.56 -3.63 3.60
CA THR A 50 -11.86 -3.58 2.32
C THR A 50 -10.76 -2.55 2.39
N SER A 51 -9.69 -2.78 1.63
CA SER A 51 -8.52 -1.92 1.58
C SER A 51 -8.24 -1.46 0.15
N PHE A 52 -7.65 -0.29 0.02
CA PHE A 52 -7.23 0.25 -1.27
C PHE A 52 -5.74 0.57 -1.23
N GLY A 53 -5.03 0.28 -2.33
CA GLY A 53 -3.63 0.61 -2.48
C GLY A 53 -3.31 1.24 -3.82
N ILE A 54 -2.29 2.08 -3.86
CA ILE A 54 -1.63 2.51 -5.08
C ILE A 54 -0.24 1.89 -5.11
N TRP A 55 0.12 1.27 -6.26
CA TRP A 55 1.48 0.92 -6.61
C TRP A 55 1.90 1.75 -7.80
N PHE A 56 2.77 2.72 -7.57
CA PHE A 56 3.22 3.65 -8.60
C PHE A 56 4.68 3.40 -8.96
N TRP A 57 5.00 3.42 -10.25
CA TRP A 57 6.37 3.43 -10.76
C TRP A 57 6.54 4.53 -11.80
N GLY A 58 7.74 5.09 -11.91
CA GLY A 58 8.06 6.11 -12.90
C GLY A 58 8.52 5.54 -14.23
N ASN A 59 8.46 6.38 -15.25
CA ASN A 59 8.98 6.16 -16.60
C ASN A 59 8.18 5.20 -17.50
N GLY A 60 6.89 4.99 -17.22
CA GLY A 60 6.03 4.26 -18.17
C GLY A 60 6.36 2.78 -18.36
N ILE A 61 6.01 2.26 -19.52
CA ILE A 61 6.20 0.88 -19.92
C ILE A 61 6.46 0.74 -21.43
N HIS A 62 7.11 -0.34 -21.84
CA HIS A 62 7.23 -0.74 -23.24
C HIS A 62 6.12 -1.75 -23.60
N THR A 63 5.16 -1.30 -24.39
CA THR A 63 3.92 -2.06 -24.66
C THR A 63 4.14 -3.41 -25.35
N ASP A 64 5.23 -3.60 -26.08
CA ASP A 64 5.61 -4.86 -26.74
C ASP A 64 5.84 -6.03 -25.76
N VAL A 65 6.33 -5.73 -24.55
CA VAL A 65 6.57 -6.72 -23.47
C VAL A 65 5.49 -6.70 -22.39
N TRP A 66 4.50 -5.80 -22.49
CA TRP A 66 3.42 -5.64 -21.53
C TRP A 66 2.03 -6.00 -22.07
N THR A 67 1.84 -6.00 -23.38
CA THR A 67 0.51 -6.23 -23.96
C THR A 67 0.28 -7.71 -24.22
N PRO A 68 -0.74 -8.35 -23.61
CA PRO A 68 -1.13 -9.71 -23.97
C PRO A 68 -1.61 -9.79 -25.41
N LYS A 69 -1.38 -10.94 -26.05
CA LYS A 69 -1.83 -11.20 -27.43
C LYS A 69 -3.35 -11.21 -27.58
N ALA A 70 -4.07 -11.59 -26.51
CA ALA A 70 -5.52 -11.67 -26.49
C ALA A 70 -6.10 -11.02 -25.22
N ALA A 71 -7.29 -10.45 -25.33
CA ALA A 71 -8.12 -10.08 -24.20
C ALA A 71 -9.03 -11.26 -23.78
N GLY A 72 -9.52 -11.26 -22.56
CA GLY A 72 -10.42 -12.29 -22.05
C GLY A 72 -10.17 -12.65 -20.61
N SER A 73 -10.75 -13.77 -20.17
CA SER A 73 -10.67 -14.27 -18.80
C SER A 73 -10.12 -15.70 -18.77
N GLY A 74 -9.55 -16.10 -17.65
CA GLY A 74 -9.01 -17.46 -17.47
C GLY A 74 -7.86 -17.74 -18.42
N ASP A 75 -7.98 -18.83 -19.18
CA ASP A 75 -6.96 -19.28 -20.12
C ASP A 75 -7.00 -18.56 -21.46
N ALA A 76 -8.03 -17.73 -21.71
CA ALA A 76 -8.15 -16.95 -22.94
C ALA A 76 -7.05 -15.90 -23.10
N TRP A 77 -6.34 -15.55 -22.03
CA TRP A 77 -5.22 -14.63 -22.05
C TRP A 77 -4.00 -15.16 -21.31
N GLN A 78 -2.83 -14.74 -21.74
CA GLN A 78 -1.56 -15.13 -21.16
C GLN A 78 -0.80 -13.90 -20.68
N LEU A 79 -0.05 -14.06 -19.59
CA LEU A 79 0.81 -13.00 -19.09
C LEU A 79 1.90 -12.67 -20.11
N PRO A 80 2.09 -11.39 -20.45
CA PRO A 80 3.20 -10.96 -21.28
C PRO A 80 4.54 -11.04 -20.51
N THR A 81 5.64 -10.86 -21.19
CA THR A 81 7.00 -11.12 -20.66
C THR A 81 7.28 -10.40 -19.35
N ASN A 82 6.93 -9.12 -19.26
CA ASN A 82 7.22 -8.32 -18.06
C ASN A 82 6.26 -8.56 -16.89
N LEU A 83 5.20 -9.33 -17.09
CA LEU A 83 4.23 -9.68 -16.04
C LEU A 83 4.27 -11.15 -15.61
N GLN A 84 5.27 -11.93 -16.06
CA GLN A 84 5.38 -13.36 -15.73
C GLN A 84 5.51 -13.64 -14.23
N ASP A 85 6.07 -12.71 -13.47
CA ASP A 85 6.26 -12.85 -12.01
C ASP A 85 4.92 -12.83 -11.25
N PHE A 86 3.81 -12.42 -11.89
CA PHE A 86 2.45 -12.49 -11.35
C PHE A 86 1.76 -13.85 -11.54
N ALA A 87 2.42 -14.86 -12.10
CA ALA A 87 1.77 -16.15 -12.43
C ALA A 87 1.04 -16.78 -11.23
N GLU A 88 1.60 -16.72 -10.02
CA GLU A 88 1.01 -17.29 -8.79
C GLU A 88 -0.19 -16.48 -8.26
N VAL A 89 -0.37 -15.25 -8.73
CA VAL A 89 -1.44 -14.33 -8.31
C VAL A 89 -2.27 -13.84 -9.50
N LYS A 90 -2.14 -14.51 -10.67
CA LYS A 90 -2.90 -14.17 -11.89
C LYS A 90 -4.40 -14.23 -11.65
N ASP A 91 -4.86 -15.13 -10.81
CA ASP A 91 -6.26 -15.27 -10.41
C ASP A 91 -6.86 -13.99 -9.80
N ALA A 92 -6.05 -13.18 -9.14
CA ALA A 92 -6.46 -11.90 -8.55
C ALA A 92 -6.08 -10.68 -9.44
N MET A 93 -5.57 -10.90 -10.65
CA MET A 93 -5.11 -9.83 -11.55
C MET A 93 -6.20 -9.44 -12.54
N THR A 94 -6.42 -8.13 -12.70
CA THR A 94 -7.16 -7.55 -13.83
C THR A 94 -6.23 -6.56 -14.53
N LEU A 95 -5.76 -6.93 -15.73
CA LEU A 95 -4.97 -6.04 -16.57
C LEU A 95 -5.91 -5.24 -17.47
N VAL A 96 -5.87 -3.92 -17.36
CA VAL A 96 -6.64 -3.01 -18.20
C VAL A 96 -5.71 -2.31 -19.17
N THR A 97 -6.01 -2.36 -20.47
CA THR A 97 -5.17 -1.75 -21.52
C THR A 97 -5.99 -0.88 -22.47
N GLY A 98 -5.33 0.04 -23.14
CA GLY A 98 -5.96 0.88 -24.15
C GLY A 98 -6.55 2.18 -23.63
N LEU A 99 -6.28 2.55 -22.36
CA LEU A 99 -6.81 3.78 -21.80
C LEU A 99 -6.02 5.00 -22.27
N ASP A 100 -6.71 6.10 -22.46
CA ASP A 100 -6.13 7.34 -22.95
C ASP A 100 -6.29 8.48 -21.94
N MET A 101 -5.37 9.43 -21.98
CA MET A 101 -5.56 10.77 -21.45
C MET A 101 -6.37 11.61 -22.46
N LEU A 102 -7.20 12.54 -21.97
CA LEU A 102 -8.12 13.32 -22.80
C LEU A 102 -7.43 14.08 -23.95
N ASP A 103 -6.35 14.75 -23.67
CA ASP A 103 -5.69 15.62 -24.64
C ASP A 103 -4.18 15.30 -24.76
N ALA A 104 -3.84 14.67 -25.88
CA ALA A 104 -2.45 14.33 -26.22
C ALA A 104 -1.51 15.55 -26.43
N LYS A 105 -2.01 16.76 -26.33
CA LYS A 105 -1.17 17.97 -26.37
C LYS A 105 -0.30 18.11 -25.12
N PHE A 106 -0.77 17.57 -24.01
CA PHE A 106 -0.03 17.58 -22.78
C PHE A 106 0.74 16.28 -22.66
N LYS A 107 2.06 16.41 -22.64
CA LYS A 107 2.99 15.29 -22.52
C LYS A 107 3.90 15.55 -21.32
N GLY A 108 4.38 14.47 -20.72
CA GLY A 108 5.40 14.53 -19.71
C GLY A 108 4.99 14.07 -18.32
N HIS A 109 5.99 13.83 -17.54
CA HIS A 109 5.90 13.08 -16.30
C HIS A 109 5.01 13.75 -15.23
N GLY A 110 5.16 15.06 -15.01
CA GLY A 110 4.34 15.77 -14.01
C GLY A 110 2.85 15.81 -14.35
N TRP A 111 2.54 15.98 -15.63
CA TRP A 111 1.16 15.95 -16.13
C TRP A 111 0.53 14.57 -15.95
N GLY A 112 1.31 13.53 -16.25
CA GLY A 112 0.84 12.15 -16.11
C GLY A 112 0.49 11.80 -14.67
N VAL A 113 1.34 12.16 -13.70
CA VAL A 113 1.03 11.90 -12.27
C VAL A 113 -0.27 12.57 -11.87
N ALA A 114 -0.43 13.84 -12.21
CA ALA A 114 -1.63 14.60 -11.90
C ALA A 114 -2.89 13.96 -12.50
N TYR A 115 -2.78 13.50 -13.74
CA TYR A 115 -3.90 12.89 -14.46
C TYR A 115 -4.28 11.53 -13.90
N VAL A 116 -3.33 10.63 -13.73
CA VAL A 116 -3.63 9.24 -13.31
C VAL A 116 -4.08 9.16 -11.85
N LEU A 117 -3.73 10.11 -11.01
CA LEU A 117 -4.07 10.10 -9.58
C LEU A 117 -5.18 11.06 -9.17
N ALA A 118 -5.38 12.15 -9.91
CA ALA A 118 -6.34 13.19 -9.54
C ALA A 118 -7.28 13.59 -10.69
N GLY A 119 -7.12 13.05 -11.89
CA GLY A 119 -7.93 13.41 -13.06
C GLY A 119 -7.81 14.90 -13.44
N GLY A 120 -6.69 15.50 -13.10
CA GLY A 120 -6.39 16.89 -13.36
C GLY A 120 -5.25 17.08 -14.37
N ASP A 121 -5.06 18.30 -14.82
CA ASP A 121 -3.84 18.66 -15.51
C ASP A 121 -2.73 18.99 -14.51
N GLY A 122 -1.47 18.96 -14.93
CA GLY A 122 -0.32 19.21 -14.06
C GLY A 122 -0.33 20.60 -13.41
N ASN A 123 -1.04 21.57 -13.99
CA ASN A 123 -1.20 22.90 -13.40
C ASN A 123 -2.24 22.92 -12.28
N LEU A 124 -3.17 21.96 -12.29
CA LEU A 124 -4.22 21.86 -11.27
C LEU A 124 -3.79 20.99 -10.09
N CYS A 125 -2.83 20.12 -10.30
CA CYS A 125 -2.44 19.12 -9.30
C CYS A 125 -1.25 19.52 -8.47
N SER A 126 -0.66 20.63 -8.68
CA SER A 126 0.54 20.86 -7.91
C SER A 126 1.05 22.26 -7.98
N LEU A 127 1.82 22.46 -7.12
CA LEU A 127 3.02 23.25 -7.00
C LEU A 127 4.07 22.82 -8.03
N THR A 128 3.71 22.24 -9.16
CA THR A 128 4.67 21.80 -10.16
C THR A 128 4.98 22.93 -11.11
N SER A 129 6.24 23.07 -11.38
CA SER A 129 6.69 23.69 -12.59
C SER A 129 6.32 22.80 -13.77
N ASP A 130 5.91 23.39 -14.84
CA ASP A 130 5.71 22.75 -16.12
C ASP A 130 7.08 22.56 -16.80
N ILE A 131 7.75 21.46 -16.48
CA ILE A 131 9.07 21.15 -17.06
C ILE A 131 8.97 21.04 -18.57
N ASP A 132 7.93 20.37 -19.04
CA ASP A 132 7.79 20.07 -20.46
C ASP A 132 7.33 21.28 -21.26
N ARG A 133 6.93 22.37 -20.60
CA ARG A 133 6.71 23.69 -21.21
C ARG A 133 7.92 24.61 -21.14
N GLY A 134 9.05 24.13 -20.60
CA GLY A 134 10.24 24.95 -20.39
C GLY A 134 10.10 26.00 -19.30
N GLY A 135 9.08 25.86 -18.45
CA GLY A 135 8.82 26.79 -17.33
C GLY A 135 9.25 26.21 -15.99
N ASN A 136 10.02 26.97 -15.24
CA ASN A 136 10.46 26.63 -13.88
C ASN A 136 9.57 27.28 -12.81
N GLN A 137 8.31 27.59 -13.12
CA GLN A 137 7.50 28.41 -12.23
C GLN A 137 6.32 27.64 -11.65
N PHE A 138 6.22 27.69 -10.34
CA PHE A 138 5.02 27.31 -9.62
C PHE A 138 3.91 28.31 -9.90
N GLU A 139 2.87 27.90 -10.61
CA GLU A 139 1.67 28.71 -10.73
C GLU A 139 0.81 28.56 -9.47
N THR A 140 1.13 29.32 -8.43
CA THR A 140 0.40 29.33 -7.16
C THR A 140 -1.07 29.73 -7.31
N SER A 141 -1.42 30.46 -8.35
CA SER A 141 -2.80 30.89 -8.65
C SER A 141 -3.73 29.74 -9.00
N ARG A 142 -3.22 28.58 -9.40
CA ARG A 142 -4.00 27.40 -9.77
C ARG A 142 -4.12 26.36 -8.65
N GLN A 143 -3.46 26.54 -7.53
CA GLN A 143 -3.55 25.65 -6.37
C GLN A 143 -4.96 25.51 -5.82
N THR A 144 -5.79 26.51 -5.96
CA THR A 144 -7.18 26.52 -5.49
C THR A 144 -8.09 25.55 -6.25
N GLN A 145 -7.68 25.09 -7.43
CA GLN A 145 -8.44 24.15 -8.26
C GLN A 145 -7.96 22.68 -8.09
N TYR A 146 -6.98 22.46 -7.26
CA TYR A 146 -6.43 21.15 -6.97
C TYR A 146 -7.44 20.28 -6.21
N GLN A 147 -7.63 19.05 -6.65
CA GLN A 147 -8.41 18.06 -5.93
C GLN A 147 -7.52 16.98 -5.29
N PRO A 148 -7.98 16.32 -4.22
CA PRO A 148 -7.28 15.22 -3.62
C PRO A 148 -6.98 14.10 -4.62
N THR A 149 -5.90 13.37 -4.42
CA THR A 149 -5.61 12.15 -5.16
C THR A 149 -6.60 11.04 -4.76
N VAL A 150 -6.81 10.07 -5.65
CA VAL A 150 -7.82 9.03 -5.49
C VAL A 150 -7.67 8.22 -4.21
N ASP A 151 -6.45 7.94 -3.79
CA ASP A 151 -6.18 7.26 -2.51
C ASP A 151 -6.68 8.07 -1.32
N GLN A 152 -6.51 9.41 -1.34
CA GLN A 152 -6.99 10.27 -0.26
C GLN A 152 -8.51 10.41 -0.27
N THR A 153 -9.14 10.47 -1.45
CA THR A 153 -10.60 10.45 -1.56
C THR A 153 -11.19 9.14 -1.02
N ILE A 154 -10.56 8.01 -1.36
CA ILE A 154 -10.98 6.70 -0.83
C ILE A 154 -10.68 6.60 0.68
N ALA A 155 -9.55 7.14 1.14
CA ALA A 155 -9.22 7.15 2.56
C ALA A 155 -10.24 7.95 3.39
N ASP A 156 -10.73 9.08 2.87
CA ASP A 156 -11.78 9.87 3.52
C ASP A 156 -13.08 9.07 3.69
N ALA A 157 -13.42 8.23 2.72
CA ALA A 157 -14.63 7.43 2.75
C ALA A 157 -14.49 6.15 3.60
N LEU A 158 -13.33 5.49 3.56
CA LEU A 158 -13.14 4.21 4.24
C LEU A 158 -12.70 4.34 5.69
N HIS A 159 -12.08 5.45 6.07
CA HIS A 159 -11.55 5.64 7.41
C HIS A 159 -12.68 5.66 8.45
N THR A 160 -12.55 4.84 9.47
CA THR A 160 -13.50 4.78 10.59
C THR A 160 -12.83 5.05 11.92
N ASN A 161 -11.87 4.23 12.32
CA ASN A 161 -11.16 4.33 13.60
C ASN A 161 -9.73 3.76 13.50
N GLU A 162 -9.23 3.55 12.31
CA GLU A 162 -7.88 3.06 12.09
C GLU A 162 -6.86 4.10 12.62
N PRO A 163 -5.72 3.70 13.21
CA PRO A 163 -4.68 4.62 13.66
C PRO A 163 -4.19 5.57 12.57
N PHE A 164 -4.12 5.06 11.33
CA PHE A 164 -3.72 5.86 10.17
C PHE A 164 -4.85 5.91 9.15
N LYS A 165 -5.24 7.11 8.75
CA LYS A 165 -6.24 7.33 7.68
C LYS A 165 -5.75 6.79 6.34
N SER A 166 -4.48 7.04 6.03
CA SER A 166 -3.72 6.48 4.92
C SER A 166 -2.26 6.31 5.35
N TYR A 167 -1.52 5.44 4.65
CA TYR A 167 -0.12 5.20 4.95
C TYR A 167 0.72 5.24 3.67
N GLU A 168 1.62 6.21 3.58
CA GLU A 168 2.41 6.50 2.41
C GLU A 168 3.83 5.92 2.56
N THR A 169 4.23 5.06 1.62
CA THR A 169 5.57 4.45 1.57
C THR A 169 6.24 4.71 0.23
N GLY A 170 7.55 4.62 0.22
CA GLY A 170 8.32 4.73 -1.01
C GLY A 170 9.62 3.96 -0.97
N MET A 171 10.15 3.62 -2.15
CA MET A 171 11.40 2.88 -2.25
C MET A 171 12.60 3.79 -2.50
N ILE A 172 12.55 4.53 -3.59
CA ILE A 172 13.67 5.31 -4.10
C ILE A 172 13.37 6.79 -3.88
N PRO A 173 14.28 7.53 -3.21
CA PRO A 173 14.16 8.98 -3.14
C PRO A 173 14.19 9.57 -4.54
N PHE A 174 13.36 10.56 -4.79
CA PHE A 174 13.43 11.33 -6.03
C PHE A 174 14.72 12.17 -6.02
N THR A 175 15.57 11.93 -6.98
CA THR A 175 16.85 12.63 -7.18
C THR A 175 16.87 13.45 -8.47
N GLY A 176 15.74 13.44 -9.19
CA GLY A 176 15.59 14.12 -10.45
C GLY A 176 15.47 15.64 -10.33
N ASP A 177 15.09 16.26 -11.42
CA ASP A 177 14.98 17.71 -11.54
C ASP A 177 14.03 18.30 -10.50
N VAL A 178 14.53 19.29 -9.74
CA VAL A 178 13.73 20.04 -8.74
C VAL A 178 12.47 20.66 -9.34
N ALA A 179 12.45 20.86 -10.65
CA ALA A 179 11.32 21.35 -11.39
C ALA A 179 10.08 20.41 -11.36
N MET A 180 10.22 19.13 -11.01
CA MET A 180 9.07 18.23 -10.78
C MET A 180 8.27 18.60 -9.52
N GLY A 181 8.77 19.54 -8.72
CA GLY A 181 8.06 20.00 -7.55
C GLY A 181 7.65 18.86 -6.59
N THR A 182 6.48 19.02 -5.99
CA THR A 182 6.00 18.07 -4.97
C THR A 182 5.62 16.72 -5.54
N VAL A 183 5.15 16.62 -6.78
CA VAL A 183 4.76 15.33 -7.39
C VAL A 183 5.96 14.44 -7.72
N GLY A 184 7.15 15.01 -7.87
CA GLY A 184 8.38 14.22 -8.02
C GLY A 184 8.70 13.37 -6.79
N SER A 185 8.32 13.86 -5.61
CA SER A 185 8.66 13.23 -4.33
C SER A 185 7.47 12.61 -3.60
N ASN A 186 6.23 12.97 -3.95
CA ASN A 186 5.03 12.59 -3.23
C ASN A 186 3.89 12.25 -4.19
N LEU A 187 3.24 11.11 -3.98
CA LEU A 187 2.06 10.72 -4.75
C LEU A 187 0.78 11.28 -4.14
N ALA A 188 0.64 11.11 -2.83
CA ALA A 188 -0.58 11.37 -2.10
C ALA A 188 -0.73 12.86 -1.74
N HIS A 189 -1.88 13.43 -2.08
CA HIS A 189 -2.21 14.82 -1.80
C HIS A 189 -3.66 14.92 -1.31
N ARG A 190 -3.88 15.65 -0.22
CA ARG A 190 -5.21 15.94 0.35
C ARG A 190 -5.82 17.24 -0.18
N GLY A 191 -5.13 17.91 -1.05
CA GLY A 191 -5.53 19.20 -1.62
C GLY A 191 -4.31 20.08 -1.87
N PRO A 192 -4.53 21.36 -2.22
CA PRO A 192 -3.46 22.29 -2.51
C PRO A 192 -2.47 22.39 -1.36
N SER A 193 -1.18 22.30 -1.65
CA SER A 193 -0.10 22.39 -0.65
C SER A 193 -0.16 21.37 0.51
N ASN A 194 -1.04 20.39 0.43
CA ASN A 194 -1.20 19.35 1.46
C ASN A 194 -0.82 17.98 0.89
N PHE A 195 0.47 17.78 0.70
CA PHE A 195 1.04 16.51 0.22
C PHE A 195 1.56 15.67 1.39
N LEU A 196 1.55 14.36 1.21
CA LEU A 196 1.97 13.38 2.20
C LEU A 196 3.29 12.75 1.75
N ALA A 197 4.33 12.98 2.54
CA ALA A 197 5.65 12.45 2.23
C ALA A 197 5.73 10.94 2.46
N PRO A 198 6.22 10.15 1.49
CA PRO A 198 6.34 8.70 1.67
C PRO A 198 7.50 8.35 2.59
N ARG A 199 7.24 7.41 3.48
CA ARG A 199 8.24 6.81 4.37
C ARG A 199 9.08 5.81 3.59
N ARG A 200 10.39 5.88 3.72
CA ARG A 200 11.33 5.06 2.93
C ARG A 200 12.26 4.19 3.75
N ASP A 201 12.29 4.40 5.05
CA ASP A 201 13.11 3.61 5.98
C ASP A 201 12.25 2.50 6.61
N PRO A 202 12.51 1.21 6.33
CA PRO A 202 11.73 0.11 6.88
C PRO A 202 11.72 0.06 8.40
N LYS A 203 12.81 0.47 9.06
CA LYS A 203 12.87 0.52 10.52
C LYS A 203 11.94 1.60 11.06
N ALA A 204 11.96 2.80 10.47
CA ALA A 204 11.07 3.88 10.86
C ALA A 204 9.59 3.54 10.58
N ILE A 205 9.30 2.89 9.44
CA ILE A 205 7.96 2.37 9.11
C ILE A 205 7.49 1.38 10.19
N PHE A 206 8.35 0.44 10.54
CA PHE A 206 8.05 -0.55 11.57
C PHE A 206 7.77 0.11 12.93
N ASP A 207 8.65 0.98 13.37
CA ASP A 207 8.51 1.67 14.66
C ASP A 207 7.22 2.52 14.69
N GLU A 208 6.89 3.23 13.62
CA GLU A 208 5.69 4.06 13.53
C GLU A 208 4.41 3.21 13.54
N LEU A 209 4.34 2.17 12.73
CA LEU A 209 3.16 1.31 12.64
C LEU A 209 2.85 0.59 13.95
N PHE A 210 3.86 0.12 14.66
CA PHE A 210 3.65 -0.67 15.87
C PHE A 210 3.77 0.13 17.16
N SER A 211 4.35 1.34 17.15
CA SER A 211 4.30 2.27 18.30
C SER A 211 2.93 2.94 18.45
N ALA A 212 2.21 3.17 17.36
CA ALA A 212 0.85 3.73 17.40
C ALA A 212 -0.18 2.78 18.05
N VAL A 213 0.19 1.51 18.24
CA VAL A 213 -0.62 0.51 18.94
C VAL A 213 -0.49 0.63 20.48
N ALA A 214 0.51 1.33 20.97
CA ALA A 214 0.68 1.60 22.40
C ALA A 214 -0.07 2.89 22.79
N PRO A 215 -0.93 2.89 23.80
CA PRO A 215 -1.61 4.09 24.28
C PRO A 215 -0.60 5.12 24.81
N PRO A 216 -0.89 6.42 24.68
CA PRO A 216 -0.08 7.46 25.30
C PRO A 216 -0.06 7.26 26.81
N ALA A 217 1.12 7.44 27.42
CA ALA A 217 1.26 7.37 28.87
C ALA A 217 0.30 8.35 29.55
N PRO A 218 -0.44 7.94 30.60
CA PRO A 218 -1.30 8.83 31.32
C PRO A 218 -0.46 9.89 32.08
N GLY A 219 -0.66 11.15 31.81
CA GLY A 219 -0.10 12.28 32.55
C GLY A 219 1.06 13.01 31.87
N GLY A 220 0.77 13.80 30.86
CA GLY A 220 1.67 14.74 30.23
C GLY A 220 0.92 15.80 29.46
N GLY A 221 0.16 16.64 30.16
CA GLY A 221 -0.33 17.90 29.61
C GLY A 221 0.86 18.85 29.40
N GLY A 222 1.24 19.12 28.18
CA GLY A 222 2.30 20.04 27.84
C GLY A 222 2.21 20.42 26.37
N SER A 223 1.66 21.57 26.13
CA SER A 223 1.65 22.28 24.83
C SER A 223 3.07 22.60 24.37
N GLY A 224 3.33 22.42 23.07
CA GLY A 224 4.36 23.21 22.40
C GLY A 224 5.44 22.44 21.67
N ALA A 225 5.45 22.66 20.38
CA ALA A 225 6.60 22.81 19.48
C ALA A 225 7.81 21.85 19.55
N GLY A 226 8.06 21.18 18.47
CA GLY A 226 9.33 20.84 17.83
C GLY A 226 10.52 20.53 18.75
N GLY A 227 10.97 19.28 18.72
CA GLY A 227 12.26 18.94 19.25
C GLY A 227 12.34 17.46 19.58
N SER A 228 13.13 16.73 18.80
CA SER A 228 13.55 15.37 19.08
C SER A 228 14.34 15.35 20.40
N ALA A 229 13.68 15.11 21.50
CA ALA A 229 14.32 14.84 22.80
C ALA A 229 14.34 13.33 23.02
N GLY A 230 15.52 12.73 22.96
CA GLY A 230 15.75 11.32 23.22
C GLY A 230 15.22 10.91 24.60
N VAL A 231 14.30 9.94 24.61
CA VAL A 231 13.86 9.27 25.84
C VAL A 231 15.06 8.46 26.35
N PRO A 232 15.41 8.51 27.63
CA PRO A 232 16.51 7.70 28.19
C PRO A 232 16.23 6.21 27.96
N SER A 233 17.11 5.53 27.21
CA SER A 233 16.89 4.20 26.64
C SER A 233 16.67 3.08 27.67
N ASP A 234 17.09 3.24 28.89
CA ASP A 234 17.14 2.16 29.88
C ASP A 234 15.83 1.98 30.68
N ILE A 235 15.13 3.05 30.96
CA ILE A 235 13.82 2.99 31.69
C ILE A 235 12.70 2.51 30.77
N SER A 236 12.77 2.84 29.46
CA SER A 236 11.74 2.46 28.50
C SER A 236 11.70 0.95 28.23
N PHE A 237 12.84 0.25 28.31
CA PHE A 237 12.94 -1.17 27.96
C PHE A 237 12.36 -2.09 29.03
N LYS A 238 12.73 -1.86 30.29
CA LYS A 238 12.17 -2.63 31.43
C LYS A 238 10.67 -2.43 31.57
N THR A 239 10.19 -1.21 31.33
CA THR A 239 8.77 -0.88 31.41
C THR A 239 7.98 -1.55 30.29
N ARG A 240 8.50 -1.59 29.06
CA ARG A 240 7.85 -2.26 27.90
C ARG A 240 7.70 -3.76 28.13
N ARG A 241 8.76 -4.43 28.57
CA ARG A 241 8.74 -5.89 28.84
C ARG A 241 7.74 -6.25 29.93
N SER A 242 7.70 -5.48 31.01
CA SER A 242 6.78 -5.64 32.11
C SER A 242 5.32 -5.41 31.74
N VAL A 243 5.06 -4.50 30.79
CA VAL A 243 3.71 -4.23 30.28
C VAL A 243 3.23 -5.33 29.34
N LEU A 244 4.11 -5.90 28.53
CA LEU A 244 3.75 -7.02 27.66
C LEU A 244 3.38 -8.26 28.49
N ASP A 245 4.09 -8.52 29.60
CA ASP A 245 3.72 -9.62 30.51
C ASP A 245 2.30 -9.44 31.09
N ALA A 246 1.87 -8.20 31.34
CA ALA A 246 0.50 -7.92 31.78
C ALA A 246 -0.54 -8.12 30.65
N VAL A 247 -0.19 -7.75 29.41
CA VAL A 247 -1.03 -8.01 28.22
C VAL A 247 -1.15 -9.50 27.94
N MET A 248 -0.08 -10.28 28.14
CA MET A 248 -0.11 -11.74 28.02
C MET A 248 -1.12 -12.40 28.97
N GLN A 249 -1.29 -11.89 30.18
CA GLN A 249 -2.30 -12.40 31.11
C GLN A 249 -3.71 -12.17 30.57
N ASP A 250 -3.99 -11.01 29.98
CA ASP A 250 -5.29 -10.70 29.40
C ASP A 250 -5.56 -11.56 28.13
N ALA A 251 -4.53 -11.74 27.30
CA ALA A 251 -4.58 -12.65 26.15
C ALA A 251 -4.92 -14.10 26.55
N ASN A 252 -4.31 -14.60 27.61
CA ASN A 252 -4.58 -15.94 28.14
C ASN A 252 -6.00 -16.07 28.69
N ARG A 253 -6.55 -15.04 29.32
CA ARG A 253 -7.96 -15.02 29.75
C ARG A 253 -8.90 -15.07 28.55
N LEU A 254 -8.62 -14.30 27.50
CA LEU A 254 -9.44 -14.28 26.30
C LEU A 254 -9.41 -15.64 25.59
N LYS A 255 -8.25 -16.30 25.48
CA LYS A 255 -8.11 -17.63 24.89
C LYS A 255 -8.98 -18.70 25.56
N MET A 256 -9.23 -18.63 26.86
CA MET A 256 -10.11 -19.57 27.56
C MET A 256 -11.57 -19.46 27.10
N THR A 257 -11.96 -18.40 26.41
CA THR A 257 -13.33 -18.15 25.93
C THR A 257 -13.48 -18.31 24.43
N LEU A 258 -12.38 -18.57 23.71
CA LEU A 258 -12.35 -18.67 22.26
C LEU A 258 -12.20 -20.10 21.77
N GLY A 259 -12.51 -20.34 20.51
CA GLY A 259 -12.26 -21.60 19.83
C GLY A 259 -10.76 -21.84 19.59
N ALA A 260 -10.39 -23.10 19.28
CA ALA A 260 -9.00 -23.50 19.13
C ALA A 260 -8.24 -22.72 18.06
N GLU A 261 -8.89 -22.38 16.95
CA GLU A 261 -8.25 -21.63 15.85
C GLU A 261 -7.99 -20.17 16.23
N ASP A 262 -8.94 -19.50 16.88
CA ASP A 262 -8.74 -18.14 17.38
C ASP A 262 -7.69 -18.09 18.49
N SER A 263 -7.64 -19.11 19.35
CA SER A 263 -6.58 -19.23 20.35
C SER A 263 -5.20 -19.32 19.73
N LYS A 264 -5.03 -20.11 18.65
CA LYS A 264 -3.79 -20.20 17.89
C LYS A 264 -3.40 -18.85 17.25
N ARG A 265 -4.37 -18.10 16.75
CA ARG A 265 -4.13 -16.76 16.17
C ARG A 265 -3.64 -15.77 17.22
N ILE A 266 -4.22 -15.80 18.40
CA ILE A 266 -3.75 -14.97 19.53
C ILE A 266 -2.34 -15.40 19.94
N ASP A 267 -2.05 -16.71 20.02
CA ASP A 267 -0.70 -17.19 20.33
C ASP A 267 0.32 -16.69 19.30
N ALA A 268 0.06 -16.89 18.01
CA ALA A 268 0.93 -16.42 16.94
C ALA A 268 1.14 -14.91 16.99
N HIS A 269 0.10 -14.13 17.30
CA HIS A 269 0.19 -12.68 17.45
C HIS A 269 1.07 -12.28 18.64
N MET A 270 0.88 -12.94 19.78
CA MET A 270 1.66 -12.66 20.99
C MET A 270 3.11 -13.13 20.86
N ASP A 271 3.33 -14.27 20.20
CA ASP A 271 4.67 -14.78 19.90
C ASP A 271 5.44 -13.85 18.96
N GLY A 272 4.78 -13.33 17.92
CA GLY A 272 5.36 -12.32 17.02
C GLY A 272 5.77 -11.05 17.76
N ILE A 273 4.96 -10.56 18.68
CA ILE A 273 5.30 -9.40 19.49
C ILE A 273 6.46 -9.73 20.44
N ARG A 274 6.47 -10.90 21.04
CA ARG A 274 7.57 -11.36 21.91
C ARG A 274 8.88 -11.51 21.16
N GLU A 275 8.83 -12.03 19.93
CA GLU A 275 10.00 -12.14 19.06
C GLU A 275 10.54 -10.77 18.70
N LEU A 276 9.68 -9.79 18.45
CA LEU A 276 10.08 -8.40 18.23
C LEU A 276 10.76 -7.77 19.46
N GLU A 277 10.22 -7.99 20.65
CA GLU A 277 10.88 -7.53 21.87
C GLU A 277 12.28 -8.12 22.05
N ASN A 278 12.43 -9.40 21.74
CA ASN A 278 13.74 -10.08 21.85
C ASN A 278 14.74 -9.65 20.79
N ARG A 279 14.28 -9.08 19.66
CA ARG A 279 15.12 -8.60 18.55
C ARG A 279 15.47 -7.12 18.63
N ILE A 280 14.81 -6.34 19.48
CA ILE A 280 15.26 -4.98 19.77
C ILE A 280 16.62 -5.10 20.48
N PRO A 281 17.75 -4.70 19.87
CA PRO A 281 19.04 -4.90 20.47
C PRO A 281 19.08 -4.19 21.83
N ASN A 282 19.47 -4.92 22.88
CA ASN A 282 20.00 -4.29 24.07
C ASN A 282 21.18 -3.43 23.62
N ALA A 283 21.22 -2.20 24.01
CA ALA A 283 22.35 -1.29 23.75
C ALA A 283 23.70 -1.81 24.30
N ASN A 284 23.70 -3.00 24.91
CA ASN A 284 24.88 -3.73 25.36
C ASN A 284 24.81 -5.15 24.79
N GLY A 285 25.57 -5.37 23.70
CA GLY A 285 25.57 -6.56 22.88
C GLY A 285 25.75 -7.88 23.62
N THR A 286 25.15 -8.89 23.09
CA THR A 286 25.73 -10.21 22.73
C THR A 286 24.61 -11.04 22.12
N GLY A 287 24.88 -11.66 20.98
CA GLY A 287 23.94 -12.35 20.14
C GLY A 287 23.54 -13.73 20.65
N GLY A 288 22.47 -14.23 20.10
CA GLY A 288 22.03 -15.63 20.18
C GLY A 288 21.19 -15.97 18.98
N ALA A 289 21.70 -16.87 18.16
CA ALA A 289 21.07 -17.37 16.94
C ALA A 289 20.07 -18.50 17.23
N GLY A 290 19.07 -18.61 16.36
CA GLY A 290 18.46 -19.87 15.96
C GLY A 290 17.08 -20.18 16.53
N GLY A 291 16.13 -20.33 15.62
CA GLY A 291 14.82 -20.95 15.88
C GLY A 291 13.96 -20.98 14.63
N THR A 292 13.93 -22.11 13.96
CA THR A 292 13.14 -22.40 12.76
C THR A 292 11.69 -22.65 13.09
N GLY A 293 10.78 -22.03 12.30
CA GLY A 293 9.52 -22.61 11.85
C GLY A 293 8.33 -22.58 12.77
N SER A 294 7.34 -21.78 12.41
CA SER A 294 5.94 -22.25 12.47
C SER A 294 5.04 -21.33 11.62
N THR A 295 4.32 -21.94 10.72
CA THR A 295 3.26 -21.37 9.89
C THR A 295 2.03 -21.11 10.75
N GLY A 296 1.70 -19.91 11.08
CA GLY A 296 0.48 -19.55 11.79
C GLY A 296 0.19 -18.07 11.62
N THR A 297 -0.73 -17.80 10.84
CA THR A 297 -1.15 -16.60 10.15
C THR A 297 -1.90 -15.59 11.03
N MET A 298 -1.62 -14.39 10.87
CA MET A 298 -2.36 -13.12 11.01
C MET A 298 -1.87 -12.20 12.12
N CYS A 299 -1.63 -10.97 11.71
CA CYS A 299 -1.17 -9.86 12.53
C CYS A 299 0.09 -10.15 13.35
N THR A 300 0.94 -10.98 12.83
CA THR A 300 2.31 -11.08 13.32
C THR A 300 3.07 -9.91 12.69
N PRO A 301 3.58 -8.97 13.48
CA PRO A 301 4.52 -7.99 12.96
C PRO A 301 5.62 -8.75 12.22
N PRO A 302 5.98 -8.37 11.01
CA PRO A 302 7.12 -8.98 10.36
C PRO A 302 8.35 -8.74 11.22
N GLU A 303 9.37 -9.56 11.01
CA GLU A 303 10.67 -9.38 11.65
C GLU A 303 11.10 -7.92 11.59
N ALA A 304 11.56 -7.37 12.74
CA ALA A 304 12.12 -6.02 12.75
C ALA A 304 13.26 -5.95 11.73
N PRO A 305 13.17 -5.05 10.76
CA PRO A 305 14.19 -5.01 9.71
C PRO A 305 15.54 -4.72 10.31
N PRO A 306 16.61 -5.35 9.83
CA PRO A 306 17.97 -4.99 10.21
C PRO A 306 18.20 -3.52 9.84
N VAL A 307 19.06 -2.85 10.62
CA VAL A 307 19.41 -1.44 10.40
C VAL A 307 19.97 -1.23 8.98
N THR A 308 20.64 -2.25 8.44
CA THR A 308 21.18 -2.23 7.07
C THR A 308 20.58 -3.40 6.30
N LEU A 309 19.89 -3.12 5.21
CA LEU A 309 19.38 -4.11 4.28
C LEU A 309 20.40 -4.35 3.16
N ALA A 310 20.47 -5.59 2.69
CA ALA A 310 21.48 -6.01 1.73
C ALA A 310 21.42 -5.22 0.42
N ASP A 311 20.18 -4.98 -0.06
CA ASP A 311 19.94 -4.29 -1.33
C ASP A 311 18.50 -3.75 -1.40
N ILE A 312 18.17 -3.16 -2.55
CA ILE A 312 16.83 -2.62 -2.83
C ILE A 312 15.74 -3.71 -2.84
N THR A 313 16.06 -4.96 -3.19
CA THR A 313 15.11 -6.09 -3.18
C THR A 313 14.72 -6.43 -1.74
N ALA A 314 15.70 -6.61 -0.87
CA ALA A 314 15.46 -6.87 0.55
C ALA A 314 14.66 -5.74 1.20
N LYS A 315 14.94 -4.49 0.84
CA LYS A 315 14.19 -3.32 1.29
C LYS A 315 12.73 -3.37 0.83
N SER A 316 12.49 -3.66 -0.46
CA SER A 316 11.15 -3.79 -1.04
C SER A 316 10.33 -4.87 -0.33
N GLN A 317 10.88 -6.07 -0.23
CA GLN A 317 10.22 -7.20 0.44
C GLN A 317 9.88 -6.89 1.90
N THR A 318 10.74 -6.16 2.58
CA THR A 318 10.49 -5.73 3.97
C THR A 318 9.33 -4.74 4.03
N ILE A 319 9.30 -3.72 3.18
CA ILE A 319 8.20 -2.74 3.12
C ILE A 319 6.89 -3.46 2.74
N ASN A 320 6.92 -4.40 1.79
CA ASN A 320 5.75 -5.19 1.40
C ASN A 320 5.14 -5.92 2.61
N ARG A 321 5.98 -6.60 3.41
CA ARG A 321 5.52 -7.30 4.63
C ARG A 321 4.96 -6.32 5.66
N LEU A 322 5.57 -5.15 5.84
CA LEU A 322 5.08 -4.12 6.75
C LEU A 322 3.72 -3.57 6.32
N LEU A 323 3.53 -3.30 5.03
CA LEU A 323 2.24 -2.86 4.48
C LEU A 323 1.15 -3.92 4.67
N VAL A 324 1.46 -5.19 4.38
CA VAL A 324 0.50 -6.29 4.57
C VAL A 324 0.15 -6.46 6.04
N ALA A 325 1.12 -6.35 6.94
CA ALA A 325 0.88 -6.37 8.38
C ALA A 325 0.00 -5.19 8.81
N ALA A 326 0.24 -3.98 8.31
CA ALA A 326 -0.60 -2.82 8.62
C ALA A 326 -2.06 -3.02 8.19
N LEU A 327 -2.30 -3.60 7.00
CA LEU A 327 -3.64 -3.89 6.50
C LEU A 327 -4.32 -5.01 7.29
N SER A 328 -3.62 -6.12 7.54
CA SER A 328 -4.17 -7.26 8.29
C SER A 328 -4.48 -6.91 9.74
N CYS A 329 -3.72 -5.97 10.32
CA CYS A 329 -3.95 -5.44 11.67
C CYS A 329 -4.97 -4.29 11.71
N ASN A 330 -5.54 -3.91 10.57
CA ASN A 330 -6.43 -2.76 10.45
C ASN A 330 -5.84 -1.46 11.01
N LEU A 331 -4.52 -1.28 10.87
CA LEU A 331 -3.85 -0.02 11.24
C LEU A 331 -4.16 1.09 10.23
N THR A 332 -4.34 0.71 8.99
CA THR A 332 -4.86 1.55 7.90
C THR A 332 -5.67 0.69 6.93
N ARG A 333 -6.50 1.32 6.12
CA ARG A 333 -7.20 0.68 4.99
C ARG A 333 -6.72 1.18 3.65
N VAL A 334 -5.96 2.27 3.65
CA VAL A 334 -5.49 2.89 2.41
C VAL A 334 -3.99 3.11 2.49
N TYR A 335 -3.29 2.75 1.43
CA TYR A 335 -1.87 3.05 1.31
C TYR A 335 -1.53 3.53 -0.11
N SER A 336 -0.45 4.29 -0.22
CA SER A 336 0.22 4.57 -1.47
C SER A 336 1.68 4.15 -1.40
N HIS A 337 2.14 3.41 -2.41
CA HIS A 337 3.53 2.97 -2.52
C HIS A 337 4.17 3.55 -3.78
N MET A 338 5.16 4.40 -3.59
CA MET A 338 5.92 5.03 -4.65
C MET A 338 7.22 4.27 -4.86
N TRP A 339 7.26 3.36 -5.84
CA TRP A 339 8.50 2.64 -6.14
C TRP A 339 9.61 3.62 -6.52
N SER A 340 9.35 4.48 -7.48
CA SER A 340 10.22 5.58 -7.89
C SER A 340 9.37 6.78 -8.27
N GLY A 341 9.95 7.96 -8.24
CA GLY A 341 9.29 9.17 -8.74
C GLY A 341 9.04 9.09 -10.25
N PRO A 342 8.15 9.95 -10.76
CA PRO A 342 8.06 10.19 -12.18
C PRO A 342 9.41 10.69 -12.71
N ARG A 343 9.75 10.38 -13.97
CA ARG A 343 11.05 10.74 -14.53
C ARG A 343 12.23 10.27 -13.66
N SER A 344 12.19 9.02 -13.25
CA SER A 344 13.18 8.48 -12.33
C SER A 344 14.54 8.29 -13.00
N ASP A 345 15.56 8.94 -12.49
CA ASP A 345 16.96 8.77 -12.89
C ASP A 345 17.69 7.68 -12.06
N SER A 346 16.95 6.83 -11.38
CA SER A 346 17.51 5.79 -10.51
C SER A 346 18.24 4.71 -11.31
N SER A 347 19.32 4.19 -10.75
CA SER A 347 20.03 3.01 -11.27
C SER A 347 19.60 1.74 -10.54
N TYR A 348 19.83 0.58 -11.20
CA TYR A 348 19.44 -0.73 -10.67
C TYR A 348 20.63 -1.72 -10.70
N PRO A 349 21.66 -1.51 -9.85
CA PRO A 349 22.84 -2.38 -9.80
C PRO A 349 22.51 -3.84 -9.50
N VAL A 350 21.43 -4.09 -8.77
CA VAL A 350 20.92 -5.44 -8.41
C VAL A 350 20.61 -6.30 -9.65
N ILE A 351 20.30 -5.67 -10.77
CA ILE A 351 20.12 -6.31 -12.08
C ILE A 351 21.20 -5.89 -13.09
N GLN A 352 22.35 -5.42 -12.59
CA GLN A 352 23.53 -5.02 -13.37
C GLN A 352 23.29 -3.82 -14.32
N LEU A 353 22.34 -2.94 -13.98
CA LEU A 353 22.06 -1.71 -14.73
C LEU A 353 22.44 -0.50 -13.89
N ASN A 354 23.55 0.14 -14.22
CA ASN A 354 24.14 1.24 -13.47
C ASN A 354 23.83 2.64 -14.05
N GLY A 355 23.25 2.71 -15.24
CA GLY A 355 22.79 3.97 -15.85
C GLY A 355 21.45 4.42 -15.26
N ALA A 356 21.11 5.67 -15.54
CA ALA A 356 19.85 6.25 -15.12
C ALA A 356 18.66 5.64 -15.90
N HIS A 357 17.61 5.23 -15.17
CA HIS A 357 16.43 4.60 -15.77
C HIS A 357 15.82 5.49 -16.87
N HIS A 358 15.58 6.77 -16.58
CA HIS A 358 15.04 7.71 -17.56
C HIS A 358 15.93 7.86 -18.80
N ALA A 359 17.26 7.89 -18.62
CA ALA A 359 18.17 7.94 -19.75
C ALA A 359 18.07 6.69 -20.66
N TYR A 360 17.88 5.51 -20.06
CA TYR A 360 17.66 4.28 -20.81
C TYR A 360 16.36 4.30 -21.62
N THR A 361 15.30 4.98 -21.13
CA THR A 361 14.04 5.07 -21.88
C THR A 361 14.15 5.89 -23.16
N HIS A 362 15.13 6.77 -23.26
CA HIS A 362 15.45 7.54 -24.46
C HIS A 362 16.56 6.92 -25.32
N GLY A 363 17.02 5.72 -24.97
CA GLY A 363 17.98 4.96 -25.76
C GLY A 363 17.36 4.24 -26.96
N ASP A 364 18.19 3.93 -27.96
CA ASP A 364 17.72 3.43 -29.26
C ASP A 364 17.12 2.01 -29.23
N ASP A 365 17.60 1.10 -28.36
CA ASP A 365 17.14 -0.30 -28.37
C ASP A 365 16.19 -0.69 -27.22
N GLY A 366 16.17 0.10 -26.15
CA GLY A 366 15.23 -0.01 -25.05
C GLY A 366 15.24 -1.36 -24.30
N GLN A 367 16.32 -2.12 -24.34
CA GLN A 367 16.40 -3.42 -23.64
C GLN A 367 16.57 -3.23 -22.13
N GLU A 368 17.38 -2.25 -21.74
CA GLU A 368 17.63 -1.91 -20.35
C GLU A 368 16.35 -1.50 -19.61
N PRO A 369 15.53 -0.55 -20.12
CA PRO A 369 14.31 -0.17 -19.44
C PRO A 369 13.30 -1.32 -19.33
N ARG A 370 13.21 -2.21 -20.35
CA ARG A 370 12.35 -3.42 -20.25
C ARG A 370 12.74 -4.35 -19.12
N LYS A 371 14.05 -4.51 -18.86
CA LYS A 371 14.55 -5.29 -17.71
C LYS A 371 14.24 -4.61 -16.38
N ILE A 372 14.35 -3.28 -16.31
CA ILE A 372 14.01 -2.50 -15.13
C ILE A 372 12.50 -2.62 -14.84
N GLU A 373 11.65 -2.45 -15.85
CA GLU A 373 10.21 -2.62 -15.70
C GLU A 373 9.84 -4.00 -15.18
N ARG A 374 10.43 -5.06 -15.73
CA ARG A 374 10.22 -6.42 -15.24
C ARG A 374 10.64 -6.57 -13.80
N TYR A 375 11.79 -6.03 -13.43
CA TYR A 375 12.27 -6.06 -12.04
C TYR A 375 11.30 -5.33 -11.09
N ILE A 376 10.81 -4.14 -11.46
CA ILE A 376 9.82 -3.40 -10.68
C ILE A 376 8.54 -4.22 -10.52
N MET A 377 8.08 -4.84 -11.59
CA MET A 377 6.87 -5.69 -11.56
C MET A 377 7.06 -6.96 -10.73
N SER A 378 8.27 -7.52 -10.66
CA SER A 378 8.55 -8.64 -9.75
C SER A 378 8.36 -8.25 -8.28
N GLN A 379 8.67 -7.00 -7.91
CA GLN A 379 8.48 -6.49 -6.55
C GLN A 379 7.00 -6.17 -6.26
N TYR A 380 6.25 -5.74 -7.27
CA TYR A 380 4.79 -5.60 -7.14
C TYR A 380 4.11 -6.97 -7.00
N ALA A 381 4.57 -7.96 -7.76
CA ALA A 381 4.09 -9.33 -7.63
C ALA A 381 4.40 -9.92 -6.25
N ASP A 382 5.56 -9.61 -5.67
CA ASP A 382 5.91 -10.01 -4.28
C ASP A 382 4.89 -9.46 -3.28
N LEU A 383 4.52 -8.18 -3.36
CA LEU A 383 3.48 -7.61 -2.51
C LEU A 383 2.17 -8.40 -2.62
N ALA A 384 1.72 -8.68 -3.84
CA ALA A 384 0.49 -9.44 -4.07
C ALA A 384 0.57 -10.87 -3.54
N LYS A 385 1.72 -11.54 -3.68
CA LYS A 385 1.97 -12.88 -3.12
C LYS A 385 1.92 -12.88 -1.59
N VAL A 386 2.55 -11.90 -0.94
CA VAL A 386 2.50 -11.75 0.53
C VAL A 386 1.06 -11.52 0.99
N MET A 387 0.28 -10.68 0.29
CA MET A 387 -1.14 -10.48 0.59
C MET A 387 -1.97 -11.74 0.39
N LYS A 388 -1.72 -12.53 -0.67
CA LYS A 388 -2.39 -13.81 -0.93
C LYS A 388 -2.06 -14.87 0.14
N ALA A 389 -0.83 -14.86 0.64
CA ALA A 389 -0.38 -15.76 1.69
C ALA A 389 -0.88 -15.35 3.09
N THR A 390 -1.42 -14.14 3.26
CA THR A 390 -1.86 -13.62 4.56
C THR A 390 -3.38 -13.77 4.70
N PRO A 391 -3.88 -14.70 5.55
CA PRO A 391 -5.31 -14.90 5.75
C PRO A 391 -6.01 -13.68 6.36
N MET A 392 -7.27 -13.47 5.96
CA MET A 392 -8.15 -12.45 6.50
C MET A 392 -9.62 -12.90 6.45
N GLY A 393 -10.15 -13.35 7.57
CA GLY A 393 -11.45 -14.02 7.63
C GLY A 393 -11.44 -15.34 6.84
N ALA A 394 -12.46 -15.58 6.02
CA ALA A 394 -12.54 -16.77 5.16
C ALA A 394 -11.68 -16.67 3.88
N GLY A 395 -10.98 -15.56 3.68
CA GLY A 395 -10.11 -15.32 2.52
C GLY A 395 -8.74 -14.83 2.93
N THR A 396 -8.15 -13.99 2.10
CA THR A 396 -6.83 -13.42 2.28
C THR A 396 -6.87 -11.88 2.29
N VAL A 397 -5.77 -11.24 2.67
CA VAL A 397 -5.63 -9.78 2.54
C VAL A 397 -5.83 -9.35 1.09
N LEU A 398 -5.35 -10.15 0.12
CA LEU A 398 -5.51 -9.85 -1.31
C LEU A 398 -6.98 -9.86 -1.73
N ASP A 399 -7.80 -10.77 -1.20
CA ASP A 399 -9.24 -10.81 -1.50
C ASP A 399 -9.99 -9.56 -1.03
N LYS A 400 -9.50 -8.93 0.04
CA LYS A 400 -10.10 -7.72 0.62
C LYS A 400 -9.49 -6.43 0.08
N THR A 401 -8.39 -6.51 -0.65
CA THR A 401 -7.67 -5.35 -1.18
C THR A 401 -7.95 -5.15 -2.66
N LEU A 402 -7.94 -3.89 -3.10
CA LEU A 402 -7.83 -3.47 -4.49
C LEU A 402 -6.60 -2.58 -4.61
N ILE A 403 -5.64 -2.99 -5.45
CA ILE A 403 -4.43 -2.22 -5.71
C ILE A 403 -4.50 -1.66 -7.13
N TYR A 404 -4.32 -0.35 -7.26
CA TYR A 404 -4.20 0.38 -8.51
C TYR A 404 -2.74 0.53 -8.88
N GLY A 405 -2.25 -0.33 -9.79
CA GLY A 405 -0.89 -0.29 -10.34
C GLY A 405 -0.85 0.61 -11.56
N VAL A 406 -0.03 1.67 -11.52
CA VAL A 406 -0.01 2.72 -12.55
C VAL A 406 1.33 3.42 -12.66
N SER A 407 1.66 3.89 -13.87
CA SER A 407 2.74 4.83 -14.16
C SER A 407 2.20 6.15 -14.70
N GLU A 408 3.02 7.18 -14.69
CA GLU A 408 2.63 8.53 -15.13
C GLU A 408 2.54 8.68 -16.64
N VAL A 409 3.30 7.90 -17.40
CA VAL A 409 3.24 7.88 -18.87
C VAL A 409 2.93 6.47 -19.35
N ALA A 410 2.31 6.35 -20.53
CA ALA A 410 1.99 5.07 -21.10
C ALA A 410 3.19 4.45 -21.81
N GLU A 411 3.90 5.26 -22.62
CA GLU A 411 5.12 4.87 -23.33
C GLU A 411 6.21 5.88 -22.99
N PRO A 412 7.42 5.41 -22.64
CA PRO A 412 8.41 6.28 -22.01
C PRO A 412 9.22 7.14 -22.96
N HIS A 413 9.55 6.66 -24.20
CA HIS A 413 10.47 7.35 -25.10
C HIS A 413 9.91 8.71 -25.54
N ASP A 414 8.65 8.73 -26.00
CA ASP A 414 7.98 9.93 -26.51
C ASP A 414 6.99 10.52 -25.50
N HIS A 415 7.00 10.04 -24.25
CA HIS A 415 6.06 10.44 -23.19
C HIS A 415 4.60 10.33 -23.62
N VAL A 416 4.23 9.20 -24.25
CA VAL A 416 2.90 9.01 -24.80
C VAL A 416 1.88 8.85 -23.70
N MET A 417 0.76 9.59 -23.82
CA MET A 417 -0.37 9.58 -22.86
C MET A 417 -1.57 8.82 -23.42
N LYS A 418 -1.32 7.81 -24.23
CA LYS A 418 -2.34 6.94 -24.85
C LYS A 418 -1.95 5.49 -24.68
N ASN A 419 -2.96 4.63 -24.68
CA ASN A 419 -2.78 3.19 -24.51
C ASN A 419 -2.13 2.83 -23.17
N TYR A 420 -2.55 3.51 -22.09
CA TYR A 420 -2.12 3.13 -20.73
C TYR A 420 -2.44 1.69 -20.40
N HIS A 421 -1.55 1.07 -19.66
CA HIS A 421 -1.71 -0.25 -19.07
C HIS A 421 -1.77 -0.13 -17.57
N MET A 422 -2.88 -0.59 -16.95
CA MET A 422 -3.09 -0.54 -15.52
C MET A 422 -3.15 -1.96 -14.97
N VAL A 423 -2.34 -2.24 -13.97
CA VAL A 423 -2.29 -3.54 -13.29
C VAL A 423 -3.10 -3.46 -12.00
N LEU A 424 -4.36 -3.92 -12.07
CA LEU A 424 -5.20 -4.02 -10.87
C LEU A 424 -4.94 -5.37 -10.20
N MET A 425 -4.69 -5.36 -8.90
CA MET A 425 -4.47 -6.57 -8.10
C MET A 425 -5.47 -6.65 -6.95
N GLY A 426 -5.99 -7.86 -6.73
CA GLY A 426 -6.93 -8.14 -5.67
C GLY A 426 -8.39 -8.08 -6.09
N HIS A 427 -9.26 -8.56 -5.22
CA HIS A 427 -10.69 -8.72 -5.52
C HIS A 427 -11.57 -7.59 -4.96
N GLY A 428 -11.02 -6.60 -4.23
CA GLY A 428 -11.79 -5.50 -3.66
C GLY A 428 -12.98 -5.95 -2.81
N GLY A 429 -12.81 -7.00 -2.01
CA GLY A 429 -13.89 -7.60 -1.24
C GLY A 429 -14.86 -8.44 -2.08
N GLY A 430 -14.41 -9.01 -3.18
CA GLY A 430 -15.20 -9.86 -4.09
C GLY A 430 -15.92 -9.11 -5.21
N LYS A 431 -15.61 -7.84 -5.40
CA LYS A 431 -16.23 -7.03 -6.46
C LYS A 431 -15.51 -7.10 -7.81
N LEU A 432 -14.24 -7.50 -7.80
CA LEU A 432 -13.47 -7.76 -9.02
C LEU A 432 -13.25 -9.25 -9.19
N PRO A 433 -13.63 -9.83 -10.34
CA PRO A 433 -13.47 -11.28 -10.54
C PRO A 433 -12.01 -11.72 -10.66
N GLY A 434 -11.09 -10.85 -11.11
CA GLY A 434 -9.70 -11.21 -11.37
C GLY A 434 -9.51 -12.11 -12.59
N ASN A 435 -8.26 -12.57 -12.81
CA ASN A 435 -7.83 -13.41 -13.95
C ASN A 435 -8.34 -12.91 -15.31
N ARG A 436 -8.17 -11.62 -15.57
CA ARG A 436 -8.73 -10.95 -16.77
C ARG A 436 -7.75 -9.99 -17.41
N HIS A 437 -7.78 -9.96 -18.74
CA HIS A 437 -7.27 -8.86 -19.54
C HIS A 437 -8.44 -8.16 -20.22
N VAL A 438 -8.69 -6.91 -19.87
CA VAL A 438 -9.76 -6.07 -20.40
C VAL A 438 -9.14 -5.00 -21.29
N ARG A 439 -9.45 -5.05 -22.60
CA ARG A 439 -8.94 -4.09 -23.57
C ARG A 439 -10.00 -3.04 -23.87
N LEU A 440 -9.71 -1.78 -23.56
CA LEU A 440 -10.66 -0.67 -23.64
C LEU A 440 -10.08 0.52 -24.44
N PRO A 441 -9.86 0.36 -25.74
CA PRO A 441 -9.21 1.38 -26.57
C PRO A 441 -10.04 2.67 -26.60
N GLY A 442 -9.35 3.79 -26.33
CA GLY A 442 -9.96 5.13 -26.34
C GLY A 442 -10.84 5.46 -25.13
N ARG A 443 -10.99 4.53 -24.16
CA ARG A 443 -11.58 4.85 -22.85
C ARG A 443 -10.59 5.64 -22.01
N LYS A 444 -11.05 6.35 -21.03
CA LYS A 444 -10.22 7.28 -20.26
C LYS A 444 -9.76 6.73 -18.93
N VAL A 445 -8.56 7.11 -18.50
CA VAL A 445 -8.06 6.77 -17.17
C VAL A 445 -8.98 7.31 -16.09
N THR A 446 -9.57 8.50 -16.25
CA THR A 446 -10.55 9.07 -15.31
C THR A 446 -11.81 8.22 -15.14
N GLU A 447 -12.26 7.53 -16.20
CA GLU A 447 -13.38 6.58 -16.14
C GLU A 447 -13.01 5.35 -15.29
N LEU A 448 -11.77 4.85 -15.43
CA LEU A 448 -11.25 3.80 -14.56
C LEU A 448 -11.22 4.25 -13.10
N VAL A 449 -10.62 5.41 -12.81
CA VAL A 449 -10.48 5.91 -11.44
C VAL A 449 -11.85 6.14 -10.78
N LEU A 450 -12.84 6.66 -11.52
CA LEU A 450 -14.22 6.75 -11.03
C LEU A 450 -14.78 5.36 -10.68
N THR A 451 -14.54 4.37 -11.56
CA THR A 451 -14.97 2.98 -11.35
C THR A 451 -14.33 2.37 -10.11
N LEU A 452 -13.03 2.57 -9.91
CA LEU A 452 -12.32 2.06 -8.72
C LEU A 452 -12.92 2.64 -7.42
N GLN A 453 -13.26 3.92 -7.39
CA GLN A 453 -13.92 4.53 -6.23
C GLN A 453 -15.29 3.89 -5.95
N GLN A 454 -16.09 3.63 -6.98
CA GLN A 454 -17.39 2.95 -6.83
C GLN A 454 -17.21 1.49 -6.39
N ILE A 455 -16.21 0.78 -6.90
CA ILE A 455 -15.83 -0.57 -6.43
C ILE A 455 -15.51 -0.52 -4.93
N MET A 456 -14.81 0.51 -4.46
CA MET A 456 -14.52 0.70 -3.05
C MET A 456 -15.72 1.13 -2.21
N GLY A 457 -16.88 1.36 -2.83
CA GLY A 457 -18.14 1.66 -2.16
C GLY A 457 -18.45 3.14 -1.99
N LEU A 458 -17.70 4.01 -2.67
CA LEU A 458 -18.00 5.44 -2.67
C LEU A 458 -19.20 5.74 -3.58
N ASN A 459 -20.11 6.56 -3.09
CA ASN A 459 -21.22 7.08 -3.90
C ASN A 459 -20.78 8.36 -4.63
N VAL A 460 -19.93 8.20 -5.65
CA VAL A 460 -19.44 9.29 -6.49
C VAL A 460 -20.02 9.16 -7.90
N GLU A 461 -20.58 10.24 -8.41
CA GLU A 461 -21.22 10.28 -9.73
C GLU A 461 -20.25 10.73 -10.83
N SER A 462 -19.18 11.41 -10.47
CA SER A 462 -18.20 11.92 -11.44
C SER A 462 -16.82 12.11 -10.82
N TRP A 463 -15.79 12.01 -11.64
CA TRP A 463 -14.39 12.19 -11.25
C TRP A 463 -13.62 13.01 -12.27
N GLY A 464 -12.57 13.67 -11.78
CA GLY A 464 -11.66 14.49 -12.57
C GLY A 464 -12.01 15.98 -12.52
N SER A 465 -10.99 16.81 -12.50
CA SER A 465 -11.15 18.27 -12.54
C SER A 465 -11.01 18.82 -13.96
N TRP A 466 -10.09 18.28 -14.73
CA TRP A 466 -9.83 18.69 -16.10
C TRP A 466 -10.53 17.76 -17.12
N ASP A 467 -10.34 16.45 -16.98
CA ASP A 467 -11.06 15.43 -17.77
C ASP A 467 -12.19 14.84 -16.93
N ARG A 468 -13.18 15.65 -16.63
CA ARG A 468 -14.30 15.21 -15.81
C ARG A 468 -15.17 14.21 -16.55
N THR A 469 -15.44 13.10 -15.90
CA THR A 469 -16.29 12.05 -16.43
C THR A 469 -17.33 11.60 -15.42
N SER A 470 -18.50 11.19 -15.93
CA SER A 470 -19.52 10.42 -15.19
C SER A 470 -19.66 8.99 -15.73
N LYS A 471 -18.83 8.60 -16.68
CA LYS A 471 -18.84 7.26 -17.27
C LYS A 471 -18.01 6.31 -16.42
N THR A 472 -18.53 5.11 -16.23
CA THR A 472 -17.90 4.01 -15.52
C THR A 472 -17.54 2.87 -16.47
N MET A 473 -16.82 1.90 -15.98
CA MET A 473 -16.38 0.71 -16.71
C MET A 473 -17.04 -0.55 -16.12
N PRO A 474 -18.32 -0.81 -16.43
CA PRO A 474 -19.01 -2.00 -15.92
C PRO A 474 -18.31 -3.30 -16.34
N GLU A 475 -17.55 -3.28 -17.41
CA GLU A 475 -16.74 -4.41 -17.89
C GLU A 475 -15.73 -4.93 -16.85
N LEU A 476 -15.45 -4.15 -15.81
CA LEU A 476 -14.49 -4.57 -14.76
C LEU A 476 -15.13 -5.44 -13.69
N TRP A 477 -16.43 -5.33 -13.44
CA TRP A 477 -17.12 -6.08 -12.37
C TRP A 477 -18.22 -7.03 -12.86
N THR A 478 -18.37 -7.22 -14.19
CA THR A 478 -19.30 -8.21 -14.77
C THR A 478 -18.61 -9.53 -15.18
#